data_b433d173b792744f032050e2857af963
#
_entry.id   b433d173b792744f032050e2857af963
#
_cell.length_a   1.000
_cell.length_b   1.000
_cell.length_c   1.000
_cell.angle_alpha   90.00
_cell.angle_beta   90.00
_cell.angle_gamma   90.00
#
_symmetry.space_group_name_H-M   'P 1'
#
loop_
_entity.id
_entity.type
_entity.pdbx_description
1 polymer ?
#
loop_
_entity_poly.entity_id
_entity_poly.type
_entity_poly.pdbx_seq_one_letter_code
_entity_poly.pdbx_strand_id
1 'polypeptide(L)'
;MNKSDKIYVAGHRGLVGSAIVRNLEAKGYTNVIGRTHRELDLTSQQAVRDFFEAERPDVVVLAAAKVGGINANNTAPAEFVYENMQIQCNVIQCCHEYHVKKLLFLGSTCIYPRMAPQPIPEDALLTGPLEETNEAYAIAKISGLEMCKFYKRQYGDDFISCMPTNLYGPYDNYDLSGSHVMPAMIRKFHDAKRDNASSVELWGTGTPLREFLYVDDMADACVFLLEHYDGEQHVNIGTGKEVTIRELAETVRRVVGYQGEIVWNQDMPDGTPRKLTDVTKLHNLGWTHKVELEEGVQLAYNWFKENVEKARL
;
A
#
# COMPACT_ATOMS: atom_id res chain seq x y z
N MET A 1 18.54 0.11 -13.18
CA MET A 1 17.72 -0.87 -13.97
C MET A 1 17.87 -0.62 -15.46
N ASN A 2 17.92 -1.67 -16.30
CA ASN A 2 17.89 -1.59 -17.76
C ASN A 2 16.47 -1.84 -18.27
N LYS A 3 16.09 -1.26 -19.41
CA LYS A 3 14.74 -1.43 -19.98
C LYS A 3 14.41 -2.87 -20.38
N SER A 4 15.43 -3.71 -20.61
CA SER A 4 15.31 -5.15 -20.93
C SER A 4 15.34 -6.08 -19.71
N ASP A 5 15.63 -5.57 -18.51
CA ASP A 5 15.64 -6.41 -17.29
C ASP A 5 14.28 -7.08 -17.10
N LYS A 6 14.31 -8.36 -16.72
CA LYS A 6 13.10 -9.10 -16.36
C LYS A 6 12.65 -8.68 -14.97
N ILE A 7 11.50 -8.02 -14.89
CA ILE A 7 10.95 -7.46 -13.64
C ILE A 7 9.76 -8.31 -13.19
N TYR A 8 9.89 -8.98 -12.06
CA TYR A 8 8.79 -9.70 -11.44
C TYR A 8 8.06 -8.79 -10.46
N VAL A 9 6.75 -8.56 -10.71
CA VAL A 9 5.88 -7.82 -9.79
C VAL A 9 4.96 -8.81 -9.07
N ALA A 10 5.36 -9.20 -7.86
CA ALA A 10 4.53 -10.02 -6.98
C ALA A 10 3.32 -9.19 -6.52
N GLY A 11 2.09 -9.69 -6.75
CA GLY A 11 0.86 -8.93 -6.48
C GLY A 11 0.42 -7.99 -7.62
N HIS A 12 0.86 -8.24 -8.85
CA HIS A 12 0.63 -7.43 -10.06
C HIS A 12 -0.84 -7.09 -10.39
N ARG A 13 -1.83 -7.77 -9.80
CA ARG A 13 -3.27 -7.51 -9.99
C ARG A 13 -3.92 -6.69 -8.86
N GLY A 14 -3.18 -6.42 -7.79
CA GLY A 14 -3.66 -5.59 -6.68
C GLY A 14 -3.59 -4.10 -6.99
N LEU A 15 -4.11 -3.26 -6.08
CA LEU A 15 -4.06 -1.80 -6.16
C LEU A 15 -2.67 -1.30 -6.54
N VAL A 16 -1.66 -1.58 -5.73
CA VAL A 16 -0.29 -1.08 -5.93
C VAL A 16 0.44 -1.81 -7.05
N GLY A 17 0.37 -3.15 -7.08
CA GLY A 17 1.09 -3.93 -8.08
C GLY A 17 0.65 -3.63 -9.51
N SER A 18 -0.65 -3.44 -9.76
CA SER A 18 -1.16 -3.08 -11.09
C SER A 18 -0.72 -1.67 -11.52
N ALA A 19 -0.66 -0.72 -10.58
CA ALA A 19 -0.15 0.62 -10.86
C ALA A 19 1.35 0.61 -11.18
N ILE A 20 2.14 -0.20 -10.47
CA ILE A 20 3.58 -0.38 -10.77
C ILE A 20 3.78 -0.99 -12.16
N VAL A 21 3.01 -2.01 -12.54
CA VAL A 21 3.07 -2.58 -13.90
C VAL A 21 2.79 -1.51 -14.95
N ARG A 22 1.70 -0.75 -14.83
CA ARG A 22 1.36 0.35 -15.75
C ARG A 22 2.47 1.40 -15.83
N ASN A 23 3.07 1.78 -14.70
CA ASN A 23 4.14 2.78 -14.67
C ASN A 23 5.42 2.26 -15.33
N LEU A 24 5.81 1.01 -15.08
CA LEU A 24 6.95 0.36 -15.72
C LEU A 24 6.77 0.30 -17.24
N GLU A 25 5.62 -0.15 -17.72
CA GLU A 25 5.30 -0.22 -19.14
C GLU A 25 5.32 1.18 -19.79
N ALA A 26 4.70 2.18 -19.16
CA ALA A 26 4.72 3.57 -19.62
C ALA A 26 6.13 4.16 -19.69
N LYS A 27 7.04 3.73 -18.80
CA LYS A 27 8.46 4.11 -18.83
C LYS A 27 9.31 3.26 -19.81
N GLY A 28 8.70 2.35 -20.55
CA GLY A 28 9.35 1.56 -21.59
C GLY A 28 10.08 0.32 -21.09
N TYR A 29 9.77 -0.21 -19.91
CA TYR A 29 10.19 -1.53 -19.48
C TYR A 29 9.31 -2.58 -20.17
N THR A 30 9.91 -3.46 -20.97
CA THR A 30 9.16 -4.37 -21.87
C THR A 30 9.05 -5.81 -21.36
N ASN A 31 9.78 -6.15 -20.29
CA ASN A 31 9.84 -7.51 -19.78
C ASN A 31 9.33 -7.57 -18.33
N VAL A 32 8.06 -7.15 -18.13
CA VAL A 32 7.39 -7.16 -16.84
C VAL A 32 6.54 -8.42 -16.73
N ILE A 33 6.77 -9.23 -15.70
CA ILE A 33 6.06 -10.49 -15.47
C ILE A 33 5.33 -10.47 -14.12
N GLY A 34 4.22 -11.17 -14.05
CA GLY A 34 3.41 -11.39 -12.86
C GLY A 34 2.86 -12.81 -12.83
N ARG A 35 2.51 -13.29 -11.63
CA ARG A 35 1.78 -14.55 -11.43
C ARG A 35 0.63 -14.31 -10.46
N THR A 36 -0.51 -14.86 -10.78
CA THR A 36 -1.66 -14.88 -9.87
C THR A 36 -1.41 -15.85 -8.73
N HIS A 37 -2.15 -15.71 -7.63
CA HIS A 37 -2.05 -16.66 -6.50
C HIS A 37 -2.33 -18.12 -6.92
N ARG A 38 -3.18 -18.35 -7.92
CA ARG A 38 -3.45 -19.71 -8.45
C ARG A 38 -2.28 -20.28 -9.25
N GLU A 39 -1.48 -19.43 -9.89
CA GLU A 39 -0.30 -19.84 -10.67
C GLU A 39 0.94 -19.96 -9.79
N LEU A 40 1.04 -19.16 -8.74
CA LEU A 40 2.15 -19.15 -7.80
C LEU A 40 1.67 -18.75 -6.41
N ASP A 41 1.59 -19.73 -5.52
CA ASP A 41 1.35 -19.51 -4.10
C ASP A 41 2.68 -19.14 -3.42
N LEU A 42 2.79 -17.84 -3.05
CA LEU A 42 4.00 -17.32 -2.41
C LEU A 42 4.21 -17.82 -0.98
N THR A 43 3.22 -18.45 -0.36
CA THR A 43 3.39 -19.12 0.94
C THR A 43 4.09 -20.47 0.80
N SER A 44 4.11 -21.05 -0.39
CA SER A 44 4.81 -22.30 -0.68
C SER A 44 6.27 -22.04 -1.05
N GLN A 45 7.19 -22.38 -0.15
CA GLN A 45 8.64 -22.22 -0.38
C GLN A 45 9.10 -22.92 -1.66
N GLN A 46 8.63 -24.17 -1.89
CA GLN A 46 9.05 -24.93 -3.07
C GLN A 46 8.55 -24.27 -4.36
N ALA A 47 7.27 -23.85 -4.40
CA ALA A 47 6.73 -23.19 -5.59
C ALA A 47 7.48 -21.88 -5.94
N VAL A 48 7.87 -21.11 -4.90
CA VAL A 48 8.65 -19.88 -5.10
C VAL A 48 10.05 -20.21 -5.63
N ARG A 49 10.73 -21.23 -5.10
CA ARG A 49 12.03 -21.70 -5.62
C ARG A 49 11.95 -22.13 -7.08
N ASP A 50 10.98 -22.98 -7.42
CA ASP A 50 10.77 -23.46 -8.78
C ASP A 50 10.52 -22.31 -9.76
N PHE A 51 9.74 -21.33 -9.34
CA PHE A 51 9.50 -20.11 -10.13
C PHE A 51 10.77 -19.29 -10.35
N PHE A 52 11.56 -19.03 -9.30
CA PHE A 52 12.81 -18.27 -9.43
C PHE A 52 13.87 -19.02 -10.25
N GLU A 53 13.92 -20.33 -10.15
CA GLU A 53 14.81 -21.15 -10.98
C GLU A 53 14.46 -21.07 -12.46
N ALA A 54 13.15 -21.16 -12.78
CA ALA A 54 12.67 -21.11 -14.16
C ALA A 54 12.74 -19.71 -14.77
N GLU A 55 12.30 -18.69 -14.05
CA GLU A 55 12.14 -17.33 -14.59
C GLU A 55 13.38 -16.46 -14.46
N ARG A 56 14.20 -16.66 -13.42
CA ARG A 56 15.41 -15.85 -13.17
C ARG A 56 15.16 -14.34 -13.32
N PRO A 57 14.28 -13.74 -12.52
CA PRO A 57 14.03 -12.30 -12.62
C PRO A 57 15.28 -11.50 -12.25
N ASP A 58 15.53 -10.41 -12.98
CA ASP A 58 16.61 -9.47 -12.67
C ASP A 58 16.24 -8.52 -11.53
N VAL A 59 14.97 -8.11 -11.48
CA VAL A 59 14.42 -7.17 -10.49
C VAL A 59 13.12 -7.74 -9.95
N VAL A 60 12.90 -7.56 -8.65
CA VAL A 60 11.67 -8.00 -7.98
C VAL A 60 11.03 -6.85 -7.24
N VAL A 61 9.71 -6.71 -7.41
CA VAL A 61 8.87 -5.82 -6.60
C VAL A 61 7.93 -6.69 -5.78
N LEU A 62 8.10 -6.69 -4.47
CA LEU A 62 7.25 -7.46 -3.56
C LEU A 62 6.11 -6.58 -3.03
N ALA A 63 5.04 -6.51 -3.83
CA ALA A 63 3.78 -5.84 -3.50
C ALA A 63 2.70 -6.82 -2.99
N ALA A 64 2.95 -8.12 -3.09
CA ALA A 64 2.04 -9.15 -2.57
C ALA A 64 2.06 -9.18 -1.04
N ALA A 65 0.87 -9.16 -0.45
CA ALA A 65 0.67 -9.32 1.00
C ALA A 65 -0.79 -9.69 1.28
N LYS A 66 -1.04 -10.33 2.42
CA LYS A 66 -2.38 -10.36 3.01
C LYS A 66 -2.62 -9.00 3.65
N VAL A 67 -3.60 -8.26 3.13
CA VAL A 67 -3.95 -6.90 3.59
C VAL A 67 -5.44 -6.82 3.91
N GLY A 68 -5.83 -5.88 4.77
CA GLY A 68 -7.22 -5.65 5.14
C GLY A 68 -7.36 -4.46 6.09
N GLY A 69 -8.59 -4.00 6.26
CA GLY A 69 -8.93 -2.94 7.22
C GLY A 69 -8.75 -3.37 8.69
N ILE A 70 -9.06 -2.47 9.61
CA ILE A 70 -8.90 -2.69 11.07
C ILE A 70 -9.62 -3.95 11.52
N ASN A 71 -10.88 -4.15 11.10
CA ASN A 71 -11.67 -5.31 11.49
C ASN A 71 -11.01 -6.63 11.06
N ALA A 72 -10.55 -6.75 9.81
CA ALA A 72 -9.90 -7.94 9.29
C ALA A 72 -8.61 -8.27 10.06
N ASN A 73 -7.78 -7.26 10.34
CA ASN A 73 -6.55 -7.42 11.12
C ASN A 73 -6.84 -7.90 12.55
N ASN A 74 -7.83 -7.29 13.21
CA ASN A 74 -8.17 -7.59 14.60
C ASN A 74 -8.83 -8.97 14.78
N THR A 75 -9.54 -9.47 13.76
CA THR A 75 -10.25 -10.76 13.82
C THR A 75 -9.41 -11.96 13.39
N ALA A 76 -8.35 -11.77 12.60
CA ALA A 76 -7.51 -12.84 12.08
C ALA A 76 -5.99 -12.58 12.26
N PRO A 77 -5.50 -12.12 13.43
CA PRO A 77 -4.11 -11.67 13.58
C PRO A 77 -3.08 -12.77 13.26
N ALA A 78 -3.36 -14.02 13.64
CA ALA A 78 -2.47 -15.16 13.38
C ALA A 78 -2.28 -15.42 11.88
N GLU A 79 -3.34 -15.30 11.08
CA GLU A 79 -3.26 -15.45 9.62
C GLU A 79 -2.47 -14.28 9.00
N PHE A 80 -2.71 -13.05 9.47
CA PHE A 80 -1.97 -11.88 8.96
C PHE A 80 -0.47 -11.98 9.20
N VAL A 81 -0.03 -12.38 10.40
CA VAL A 81 1.41 -12.53 10.68
C VAL A 81 1.98 -13.72 9.91
N TYR A 82 1.33 -14.87 9.93
CA TYR A 82 1.83 -16.09 9.33
C TYR A 82 1.97 -15.97 7.80
N GLU A 83 0.90 -15.63 7.09
CA GLU A 83 0.91 -15.57 5.64
C GLU A 83 1.89 -14.51 5.12
N ASN A 84 1.91 -13.31 5.73
CA ASN A 84 2.85 -12.27 5.32
C ASN A 84 4.31 -12.67 5.58
N MET A 85 4.61 -13.31 6.71
CA MET A 85 5.95 -13.82 6.97
C MET A 85 6.37 -14.90 5.96
N GLN A 86 5.49 -15.86 5.63
CA GLN A 86 5.78 -16.88 4.62
C GLN A 86 6.09 -16.24 3.26
N ILE A 87 5.23 -15.34 2.78
CA ILE A 87 5.40 -14.65 1.50
C ILE A 87 6.76 -13.94 1.43
N GLN A 88 7.05 -13.09 2.41
CA GLN A 88 8.27 -12.27 2.37
C GLN A 88 9.54 -13.08 2.61
N CYS A 89 9.53 -14.07 3.52
CA CYS A 89 10.68 -14.94 3.73
C CYS A 89 11.02 -15.74 2.47
N ASN A 90 10.03 -16.32 1.81
CA ASN A 90 10.24 -17.12 0.59
C ASN A 90 10.79 -16.23 -0.54
N VAL A 91 10.18 -15.06 -0.78
CA VAL A 91 10.58 -14.19 -1.90
C VAL A 91 11.94 -13.55 -1.65
N ILE A 92 12.18 -12.98 -0.45
CA ILE A 92 13.46 -12.32 -0.12
C ILE A 92 14.63 -13.33 -0.17
N GLN A 93 14.43 -14.54 0.40
CA GLN A 93 15.45 -15.59 0.36
C GLN A 93 15.76 -16.02 -1.08
N CYS A 94 14.75 -16.21 -1.92
CA CYS A 94 14.97 -16.54 -3.33
C CYS A 94 15.64 -15.39 -4.11
N CYS A 95 15.34 -14.14 -3.81
CA CYS A 95 16.06 -13.01 -4.41
C CYS A 95 17.57 -13.10 -4.15
N HIS A 96 17.97 -13.47 -2.94
CA HIS A 96 19.37 -13.69 -2.59
C HIS A 96 19.95 -14.91 -3.31
N GLU A 97 19.34 -16.08 -3.18
CA GLU A 97 19.84 -17.34 -3.73
C GLU A 97 19.98 -17.32 -5.27
N TYR A 98 19.08 -16.61 -5.94
CA TYR A 98 19.07 -16.51 -7.41
C TYR A 98 19.71 -15.22 -7.95
N HIS A 99 20.40 -14.47 -7.08
CA HIS A 99 21.18 -13.27 -7.42
C HIS A 99 20.37 -12.19 -8.14
N VAL A 100 19.17 -11.91 -7.63
CA VAL A 100 18.35 -10.78 -8.11
C VAL A 100 19.13 -9.48 -7.94
N LYS A 101 19.22 -8.69 -9.00
CA LYS A 101 20.00 -7.44 -9.02
C LYS A 101 19.46 -6.39 -8.07
N LYS A 102 18.11 -6.35 -7.91
CA LYS A 102 17.45 -5.40 -7.02
C LYS A 102 16.08 -5.90 -6.56
N LEU A 103 15.80 -5.74 -5.28
CA LEU A 103 14.49 -5.98 -4.69
C LEU A 103 13.94 -4.69 -4.09
N LEU A 104 12.66 -4.37 -4.39
CA LEU A 104 11.87 -3.40 -3.66
C LEU A 104 10.82 -4.12 -2.81
N PHE A 105 10.95 -4.01 -1.50
CA PHE A 105 9.97 -4.48 -0.52
C PHE A 105 8.99 -3.37 -0.16
N LEU A 106 7.69 -3.63 -0.34
CA LEU A 106 6.63 -2.72 0.07
C LEU A 106 6.20 -3.02 1.51
N GLY A 107 6.55 -2.12 2.40
CA GLY A 107 6.09 -2.13 3.78
C GLY A 107 4.75 -1.42 3.95
N SER A 108 4.56 -0.80 5.09
CA SER A 108 3.40 0.01 5.45
C SER A 108 3.74 0.92 6.62
N THR A 109 3.14 2.09 6.70
CA THR A 109 3.31 3.00 7.85
C THR A 109 2.73 2.46 9.17
N CYS A 110 2.07 1.30 9.18
CA CYS A 110 1.66 0.62 10.41
C CYS A 110 2.84 0.09 11.25
N ILE A 111 4.05 0.02 10.67
CA ILE A 111 5.29 -0.36 11.38
C ILE A 111 5.71 0.63 12.46
N TYR A 112 5.22 1.86 12.38
CA TYR A 112 5.61 2.90 13.33
C TYR A 112 4.82 2.80 14.64
N PRO A 113 5.43 3.22 15.76
CA PRO A 113 4.74 3.27 17.03
C PRO A 113 3.44 4.06 16.95
N ARG A 114 2.43 3.61 17.73
CA ARG A 114 1.12 4.29 17.81
C ARG A 114 1.26 5.77 18.15
N MET A 115 2.21 6.10 19.03
CA MET A 115 2.49 7.47 19.50
C MET A 115 3.78 8.05 18.92
N ALA A 116 4.14 7.64 17.68
CA ALA A 116 5.29 8.20 16.99
C ALA A 116 5.17 9.74 16.84
N PRO A 117 6.30 10.49 16.85
CA PRO A 117 6.26 11.91 16.55
C PRO A 117 5.66 12.17 15.16
N GLN A 118 5.05 13.33 14.99
CA GLN A 118 4.36 13.71 13.77
C GLN A 118 4.96 15.00 13.19
N PRO A 119 5.35 15.04 11.91
CA PRO A 119 5.39 13.94 10.93
C PRO A 119 6.30 12.78 11.35
N ILE A 120 5.96 11.54 10.95
CA ILE A 120 6.67 10.32 11.37
C ILE A 120 7.95 10.16 10.55
N PRO A 121 9.14 10.30 11.13
CA PRO A 121 10.39 10.07 10.42
C PRO A 121 10.72 8.57 10.34
N GLU A 122 11.61 8.18 9.42
CA GLU A 122 12.00 6.78 9.23
C GLU A 122 12.69 6.17 10.46
N ASP A 123 13.37 6.97 11.27
CA ASP A 123 14.04 6.52 12.49
C ASP A 123 13.10 6.31 13.69
N ALA A 124 11.82 6.61 13.55
CA ALA A 124 10.80 6.26 14.55
C ALA A 124 10.52 4.75 14.64
N LEU A 125 11.05 3.95 13.71
CA LEU A 125 10.89 2.50 13.72
C LEU A 125 11.42 1.89 15.03
N LEU A 126 10.59 1.02 15.66
CA LEU A 126 10.94 0.28 16.90
C LEU A 126 11.22 1.17 18.12
N THR A 127 10.76 2.41 18.16
CA THR A 127 10.96 3.33 19.29
C THR A 127 9.82 3.30 20.31
N GLY A 128 8.77 2.52 20.10
CA GLY A 128 7.64 2.41 21.01
C GLY A 128 6.64 1.33 20.63
N PRO A 129 5.55 1.14 21.41
CA PRO A 129 4.52 0.16 21.14
C PRO A 129 3.77 0.41 19.83
N LEU A 130 3.40 -0.66 19.14
CA LEU A 130 2.60 -0.64 17.92
C LEU A 130 1.11 -0.39 18.23
N GLU A 131 0.32 -0.14 17.17
CA GLU A 131 -1.14 -0.11 17.27
C GLU A 131 -1.67 -1.54 17.40
N GLU A 132 -2.33 -1.84 18.51
CA GLU A 132 -2.78 -3.18 18.88
C GLU A 132 -3.67 -3.85 17.82
N THR A 133 -4.54 -3.08 17.17
CA THR A 133 -5.52 -3.60 16.19
C THR A 133 -4.88 -4.14 14.90
N ASN A 134 -3.62 -3.80 14.62
CA ASN A 134 -2.89 -4.28 13.44
C ASN A 134 -1.44 -4.70 13.75
N GLU A 135 -1.13 -4.94 15.02
CA GLU A 135 0.22 -5.29 15.48
C GLU A 135 0.79 -6.51 14.74
N ALA A 136 -0.01 -7.55 14.52
CA ALA A 136 0.41 -8.77 13.84
C ALA A 136 0.89 -8.50 12.40
N TYR A 137 0.18 -7.66 11.66
CA TYR A 137 0.57 -7.21 10.33
C TYR A 137 1.82 -6.32 10.39
N ALA A 138 1.86 -5.40 11.35
CA ALA A 138 3.00 -4.51 11.54
C ALA A 138 4.29 -5.29 11.83
N ILE A 139 4.26 -6.28 12.73
CA ILE A 139 5.40 -7.16 13.04
C ILE A 139 5.88 -7.91 11.78
N ALA A 140 4.96 -8.45 10.99
CA ALA A 140 5.33 -9.08 9.72
C ALA A 140 6.04 -8.10 8.79
N LYS A 141 5.52 -6.88 8.61
CA LYS A 141 6.14 -5.87 7.75
C LYS A 141 7.49 -5.37 8.28
N ILE A 142 7.65 -5.21 9.60
CA ILE A 142 8.94 -4.90 10.24
C ILE A 142 9.96 -5.99 9.92
N SER A 143 9.58 -7.27 10.08
CA SER A 143 10.53 -8.36 9.82
C SER A 143 10.99 -8.42 8.36
N GLY A 144 10.11 -8.16 7.38
CA GLY A 144 10.49 -8.10 5.97
C GLY A 144 11.41 -6.94 5.64
N LEU A 145 11.15 -5.77 6.23
CA LEU A 145 12.02 -4.60 6.13
C LEU A 145 13.42 -4.89 6.70
N GLU A 146 13.48 -5.42 7.92
CA GLU A 146 14.75 -5.75 8.56
C GLU A 146 15.50 -6.89 7.84
N MET A 147 14.78 -7.86 7.23
CA MET A 147 15.41 -8.83 6.33
C MET A 147 16.14 -8.13 5.19
N CYS A 148 15.49 -7.25 4.44
CA CYS A 148 16.13 -6.52 3.34
C CYS A 148 17.41 -5.82 3.80
N LYS A 149 17.35 -5.13 4.93
CA LYS A 149 18.48 -4.44 5.55
C LYS A 149 19.62 -5.39 5.93
N PHE A 150 19.32 -6.53 6.57
CA PHE A 150 20.34 -7.47 7.00
C PHE A 150 20.98 -8.22 5.82
N TYR A 151 20.22 -8.55 4.77
CA TYR A 151 20.79 -9.11 3.56
C TYR A 151 21.74 -8.14 2.86
N LYS A 152 21.37 -6.86 2.81
CA LYS A 152 22.26 -5.82 2.29
C LYS A 152 23.55 -5.73 3.10
N ARG A 153 23.48 -5.72 4.45
CA ARG A 153 24.64 -5.64 5.33
C ARG A 153 25.55 -6.86 5.24
N GLN A 154 24.97 -8.05 5.19
CA GLN A 154 25.72 -9.30 5.25
C GLN A 154 26.27 -9.71 3.89
N TYR A 155 25.50 -9.54 2.83
CA TYR A 155 25.78 -10.09 1.51
C TYR A 155 26.01 -9.01 0.43
N GLY A 156 25.66 -7.78 0.69
CA GLY A 156 25.74 -6.69 -0.28
C GLY A 156 24.58 -6.66 -1.27
N ASP A 157 23.51 -7.40 -1.01
CA ASP A 157 22.33 -7.46 -1.87
C ASP A 157 21.67 -6.07 -1.97
N ASP A 158 21.29 -5.64 -3.18
CA ASP A 158 20.59 -4.36 -3.36
C ASP A 158 19.09 -4.49 -3.08
N PHE A 159 18.77 -4.76 -1.84
CA PHE A 159 17.41 -4.87 -1.33
C PHE A 159 17.03 -3.57 -0.62
N ILE A 160 16.01 -2.91 -1.13
CA ILE A 160 15.50 -1.65 -0.59
C ILE A 160 14.06 -1.80 -0.13
N SER A 161 13.61 -0.90 0.75
CA SER A 161 12.26 -0.92 1.31
C SER A 161 11.63 0.46 1.26
N CYS A 162 10.32 0.51 1.06
CA CYS A 162 9.55 1.75 1.16
C CYS A 162 8.29 1.57 2.01
N MET A 163 7.87 2.66 2.66
CA MET A 163 6.73 2.71 3.57
C MET A 163 5.66 3.66 3.04
N PRO A 164 4.66 3.13 2.30
CA PRO A 164 3.57 3.96 1.80
C PRO A 164 2.63 4.39 2.92
N THR A 165 2.10 5.60 2.77
CA THR A 165 0.92 6.08 3.51
C THR A 165 -0.37 5.42 3.02
N ASN A 166 -1.57 5.95 3.37
CA ASN A 166 -2.82 5.37 2.89
C ASN A 166 -2.97 5.58 1.39
N LEU A 167 -3.12 4.47 0.68
CA LEU A 167 -3.23 4.45 -0.78
C LEU A 167 -4.68 4.29 -1.22
N TYR A 168 -5.01 4.82 -2.40
CA TYR A 168 -6.31 4.68 -3.02
C TYR A 168 -6.20 4.84 -4.54
N GLY A 169 -7.17 4.29 -5.30
CA GLY A 169 -7.20 4.41 -6.74
C GLY A 169 -7.81 3.23 -7.48
N PRO A 170 -7.50 3.04 -8.77
CA PRO A 170 -7.92 1.90 -9.58
C PRO A 170 -7.53 0.56 -8.97
N TYR A 171 -8.42 -0.43 -9.08
CA TYR A 171 -8.24 -1.80 -8.55
C TYR A 171 -8.23 -1.92 -7.02
N ASP A 172 -8.68 -0.88 -6.30
CA ASP A 172 -8.85 -0.96 -4.85
C ASP A 172 -9.95 -1.95 -4.44
N ASN A 173 -10.03 -2.24 -3.15
CA ASN A 173 -11.08 -3.06 -2.58
C ASN A 173 -12.23 -2.17 -2.10
N TYR A 174 -13.41 -2.32 -2.68
CA TYR A 174 -14.62 -1.57 -2.35
C TYR A 174 -15.61 -2.37 -1.49
N ASP A 175 -15.26 -3.56 -1.01
CA ASP A 175 -16.09 -4.34 -0.08
C ASP A 175 -16.24 -3.56 1.25
N LEU A 176 -17.48 -3.25 1.63
CA LEU A 176 -17.78 -2.45 2.83
C LEU A 176 -17.38 -3.12 4.14
N SER A 177 -17.19 -4.45 4.15
CA SER A 177 -16.79 -5.21 5.34
C SER A 177 -15.28 -5.20 5.59
N GLY A 178 -14.47 -5.04 4.54
CA GLY A 178 -13.02 -5.22 4.61
C GLY A 178 -12.18 -4.13 3.96
N SER A 179 -12.80 -3.13 3.33
CA SER A 179 -12.07 -2.06 2.63
C SER A 179 -11.51 -0.99 3.57
N HIS A 180 -10.58 -0.21 3.03
CA HIS A 180 -10.09 1.00 3.67
C HIS A 180 -11.11 2.15 3.56
N VAL A 181 -10.87 3.22 4.33
CA VAL A 181 -11.82 4.34 4.48
C VAL A 181 -12.19 5.02 3.15
N MET A 182 -11.23 5.27 2.27
CA MET A 182 -11.47 5.97 1.00
C MET A 182 -12.39 5.19 0.05
N PRO A 183 -12.08 3.93 -0.33
CA PRO A 183 -12.96 3.14 -1.19
C PRO A 183 -14.32 2.86 -0.55
N ALA A 184 -14.38 2.66 0.79
CA ALA A 184 -15.65 2.53 1.49
C ALA A 184 -16.53 3.79 1.35
N MET A 185 -15.95 4.99 1.49
CA MET A 185 -16.68 6.25 1.30
C MET A 185 -17.16 6.43 -0.14
N ILE A 186 -16.29 6.16 -1.13
CA ILE A 186 -16.67 6.24 -2.55
C ILE A 186 -17.89 5.36 -2.83
N ARG A 187 -17.86 4.11 -2.37
CA ARG A 187 -18.98 3.18 -2.56
C ARG A 187 -20.24 3.63 -1.82
N LYS A 188 -20.13 3.97 -0.54
CA LYS A 188 -21.29 4.43 0.26
C LYS A 188 -22.00 5.63 -0.37
N PHE A 189 -21.24 6.65 -0.78
CA PHE A 189 -21.83 7.83 -1.42
C PHE A 189 -22.38 7.52 -2.82
N HIS A 190 -21.71 6.64 -3.58
CA HIS A 190 -22.23 6.21 -4.88
C HIS A 190 -23.56 5.47 -4.76
N ASP A 191 -23.65 4.49 -3.86
CA ASP A 191 -24.87 3.72 -3.63
C ASP A 191 -25.98 4.62 -3.11
N ALA A 192 -25.70 5.48 -2.12
CA ALA A 192 -26.66 6.44 -1.58
C ALA A 192 -27.21 7.42 -2.63
N LYS A 193 -26.35 7.89 -3.55
CA LYS A 193 -26.77 8.74 -4.68
C LYS A 193 -27.67 7.97 -5.64
N ARG A 194 -27.29 6.73 -6.00
CA ARG A 194 -28.09 5.87 -6.90
C ARG A 194 -29.50 5.62 -6.30
N ASP A 195 -29.53 5.34 -5.00
CA ASP A 195 -30.75 4.94 -4.28
C ASP A 195 -31.56 6.14 -3.74
N ASN A 196 -31.12 7.38 -4.00
CA ASN A 196 -31.69 8.62 -3.48
C ASN A 196 -31.85 8.62 -1.96
N ALA A 197 -30.88 8.02 -1.23
CA ALA A 197 -30.89 7.98 0.21
C ALA A 197 -30.73 9.39 0.82
N SER A 198 -31.46 9.70 1.90
CA SER A 198 -31.42 11.00 2.57
C SER A 198 -30.12 11.22 3.35
N SER A 199 -29.46 10.14 3.80
CA SER A 199 -28.24 10.21 4.60
C SER A 199 -27.29 9.05 4.33
N VAL A 200 -26.00 9.26 4.63
CA VAL A 200 -24.95 8.23 4.68
C VAL A 200 -24.33 8.23 6.07
N GLU A 201 -24.31 7.06 6.70
CA GLU A 201 -23.63 6.88 7.98
C GLU A 201 -22.14 6.59 7.76
N LEU A 202 -21.30 7.37 8.46
CA LEU A 202 -19.85 7.17 8.56
C LEU A 202 -19.47 6.94 10.03
N TRP A 203 -18.41 6.15 10.24
CA TRP A 203 -17.96 5.78 11.58
C TRP A 203 -17.12 6.87 12.25
N GLY A 204 -17.22 6.93 13.59
CA GLY A 204 -16.41 7.78 14.44
C GLY A 204 -16.87 9.23 14.46
N THR A 205 -15.96 10.11 14.84
CA THR A 205 -16.21 11.56 14.96
C THR A 205 -15.86 12.33 13.68
N GLY A 206 -15.07 11.73 12.80
CA GLY A 206 -14.50 12.39 11.62
C GLY A 206 -13.33 13.33 11.94
N THR A 207 -12.84 13.36 13.18
CA THR A 207 -11.75 14.27 13.60
C THR A 207 -10.33 13.73 13.32
N PRO A 208 -10.05 12.41 13.25
CA PRO A 208 -8.70 11.91 12.98
C PRO A 208 -8.12 12.47 11.69
N LEU A 209 -6.81 12.72 11.74
CA LEU A 209 -6.04 13.24 10.61
C LEU A 209 -5.35 12.08 9.87
N ARG A 210 -5.47 12.06 8.55
CA ARG A 210 -4.86 11.04 7.68
C ARG A 210 -4.24 11.67 6.45
N GLU A 211 -3.19 11.06 6.02
CA GLU A 211 -2.52 11.30 4.74
C GLU A 211 -3.01 10.30 3.70
N PHE A 212 -3.23 10.75 2.47
CA PHE A 212 -3.66 9.93 1.34
C PHE A 212 -2.79 10.19 0.12
N LEU A 213 -2.36 9.12 -0.56
CA LEU A 213 -1.57 9.18 -1.77
C LEU A 213 -2.26 8.39 -2.89
N TYR A 214 -2.40 9.02 -4.06
CA TYR A 214 -2.94 8.36 -5.24
C TYR A 214 -2.01 7.26 -5.73
N VAL A 215 -2.56 6.11 -6.11
CA VAL A 215 -1.78 4.89 -6.35
C VAL A 215 -0.81 4.98 -7.52
N ASP A 216 -1.11 5.79 -8.55
CA ASP A 216 -0.19 5.94 -9.68
C ASP A 216 1.03 6.82 -9.29
N ASP A 217 0.88 7.76 -8.35
CA ASP A 217 2.02 8.46 -7.73
C ASP A 217 2.86 7.50 -6.86
N MET A 218 2.20 6.62 -6.10
CA MET A 218 2.93 5.56 -5.38
C MET A 218 3.74 4.69 -6.32
N ALA A 219 3.16 4.28 -7.46
CA ALA A 219 3.86 3.49 -8.47
C ALA A 219 5.05 4.24 -9.07
N ASP A 220 4.88 5.53 -9.36
CA ASP A 220 5.96 6.38 -9.87
C ASP A 220 7.10 6.52 -8.85
N ALA A 221 6.78 6.67 -7.55
CA ALA A 221 7.77 6.66 -6.47
C ALA A 221 8.51 5.34 -6.35
N CYS A 222 7.81 4.19 -6.46
CA CYS A 222 8.43 2.87 -6.44
C CYS A 222 9.44 2.70 -7.57
N VAL A 223 9.07 3.05 -8.81
CA VAL A 223 9.96 2.96 -9.96
C VAL A 223 11.11 3.94 -9.84
N PHE A 224 10.87 5.16 -9.33
CA PHE A 224 11.92 6.12 -9.01
C PHE A 224 12.94 5.55 -8.02
N LEU A 225 12.49 4.94 -6.92
CA LEU A 225 13.39 4.32 -5.93
C LEU A 225 14.18 3.14 -6.52
N LEU A 226 13.57 2.33 -7.38
CA LEU A 226 14.26 1.26 -8.10
C LEU A 226 15.37 1.80 -9.00
N GLU A 227 15.20 2.98 -9.59
CA GLU A 227 16.17 3.60 -10.49
C GLU A 227 17.27 4.40 -9.76
N HIS A 228 16.97 4.98 -8.57
CA HIS A 228 17.80 6.03 -7.96
C HIS A 228 18.19 5.81 -6.50
N TYR A 229 17.68 4.76 -5.84
CA TYR A 229 17.95 4.54 -4.41
C TYR A 229 18.59 3.17 -4.17
N ASP A 230 19.66 3.15 -3.40
CA ASP A 230 20.38 1.95 -2.97
C ASP A 230 20.70 1.96 -1.47
N GLY A 231 20.06 2.84 -0.70
CA GLY A 231 20.29 2.99 0.73
C GLY A 231 19.75 1.81 1.54
N GLU A 232 20.30 1.64 2.74
CA GLU A 232 19.90 0.59 3.69
C GLU A 232 18.58 0.94 4.42
N GLN A 233 18.40 2.21 4.77
CA GLN A 233 17.23 2.67 5.48
C GLN A 233 16.04 2.74 4.52
N HIS A 234 14.89 2.28 4.97
CA HIS A 234 13.65 2.44 4.20
C HIS A 234 13.31 3.92 3.91
N VAL A 235 12.40 4.15 2.97
CA VAL A 235 11.96 5.48 2.55
C VAL A 235 10.45 5.60 2.74
N ASN A 236 10.00 6.61 3.47
CA ASN A 236 8.59 6.97 3.54
C ASN A 236 8.11 7.49 2.19
N ILE A 237 6.94 7.02 1.74
CA ILE A 237 6.28 7.51 0.53
C ILE A 237 4.91 8.07 0.92
N GLY A 238 4.75 9.37 0.73
CA GLY A 238 3.54 10.11 1.06
C GLY A 238 3.49 11.46 0.34
N THR A 239 2.50 12.25 0.69
CA THR A 239 2.33 13.61 0.18
C THR A 239 2.91 14.67 1.12
N GLY A 240 3.09 14.32 2.41
CA GLY A 240 3.40 15.29 3.47
C GLY A 240 2.21 16.20 3.83
N LYS A 241 1.00 15.88 3.35
CA LYS A 241 -0.24 16.63 3.59
C LYS A 241 -1.27 15.72 4.25
N GLU A 242 -1.99 16.24 5.22
CA GLU A 242 -3.04 15.51 5.92
C GLU A 242 -4.38 16.25 5.86
N VAL A 243 -5.45 15.50 5.96
CA VAL A 243 -6.83 15.99 6.07
C VAL A 243 -7.55 15.25 7.18
N THR A 244 -8.56 15.87 7.77
CA THR A 244 -9.47 15.15 8.67
C THR A 244 -10.31 14.16 7.88
N ILE A 245 -10.78 13.10 8.53
CA ILE A 245 -11.73 12.17 7.92
C ILE A 245 -13.02 12.88 7.49
N ARG A 246 -13.39 13.96 8.20
CA ARG A 246 -14.53 14.81 7.84
C ARG A 246 -14.28 15.56 6.52
N GLU A 247 -13.14 16.20 6.35
CA GLU A 247 -12.77 16.89 5.11
C GLU A 247 -12.68 15.91 3.94
N LEU A 248 -12.15 14.70 4.18
CA LEU A 248 -12.17 13.62 3.20
C LEU A 248 -13.58 13.27 2.78
N ALA A 249 -14.49 13.04 3.75
CA ALA A 249 -15.89 12.69 3.47
C ALA A 249 -16.59 13.77 2.64
N GLU A 250 -16.39 15.04 2.97
CA GLU A 250 -16.94 16.15 2.19
C GLU A 250 -16.35 16.24 0.76
N THR A 251 -15.07 15.94 0.62
CA THR A 251 -14.43 15.87 -0.70
C THR A 251 -15.01 14.73 -1.54
N VAL A 252 -15.14 13.54 -0.98
CA VAL A 252 -15.75 12.39 -1.68
C VAL A 252 -17.22 12.65 -2.00
N ARG A 253 -18.00 13.20 -1.05
CA ARG A 253 -19.39 13.60 -1.26
C ARG A 253 -19.54 14.54 -2.45
N ARG A 254 -18.71 15.59 -2.50
CA ARG A 254 -18.69 16.60 -3.58
C ARG A 254 -18.33 15.98 -4.93
N VAL A 255 -17.29 15.16 -5.00
CA VAL A 255 -16.84 14.49 -6.22
C VAL A 255 -17.89 13.49 -6.74
N VAL A 256 -18.50 12.70 -5.86
CA VAL A 256 -19.59 11.79 -6.22
C VAL A 256 -20.85 12.57 -6.64
N GLY A 257 -21.05 13.79 -6.11
CA GLY A 257 -22.24 14.63 -6.34
C GLY A 257 -23.43 14.13 -5.54
N TYR A 258 -23.20 13.57 -4.34
CA TYR A 258 -24.26 13.19 -3.39
C TYR A 258 -24.75 14.43 -2.62
N GLN A 259 -26.08 14.57 -2.50
CA GLN A 259 -26.71 15.78 -1.92
C GLN A 259 -27.28 15.54 -0.51
N GLY A 260 -27.34 14.30 -0.04
CA GLY A 260 -27.88 13.95 1.27
C GLY A 260 -26.92 14.29 2.42
N GLU A 261 -27.35 14.01 3.62
CA GLU A 261 -26.61 14.30 4.86
C GLU A 261 -25.53 13.25 5.17
N ILE A 262 -24.47 13.68 5.86
CA ILE A 262 -23.49 12.78 6.48
C ILE A 262 -23.80 12.68 7.96
N VAL A 263 -24.09 11.46 8.41
CA VAL A 263 -24.35 11.14 9.82
C VAL A 263 -23.14 10.42 10.40
N TRP A 264 -22.63 10.90 11.53
CA TRP A 264 -21.47 10.32 12.21
C TRP A 264 -21.90 9.39 13.34
N ASN A 265 -21.56 8.12 13.24
CA ASN A 265 -21.79 7.12 14.26
C ASN A 265 -20.62 7.07 15.24
N GLN A 266 -20.75 7.80 16.34
CA GLN A 266 -19.70 7.95 17.36
C GLN A 266 -19.54 6.71 18.26
N ASP A 267 -20.42 5.72 18.18
CA ASP A 267 -20.28 4.44 18.89
C ASP A 267 -19.22 3.55 18.22
N MET A 268 -18.81 3.91 16.99
CA MET A 268 -17.75 3.22 16.25
C MET A 268 -16.40 3.91 16.45
N PRO A 269 -15.28 3.14 16.45
CA PRO A 269 -13.94 3.67 16.76
C PRO A 269 -13.39 4.61 15.68
N ASP A 270 -12.68 5.64 16.12
CA ASP A 270 -11.94 6.58 15.25
C ASP A 270 -10.60 6.04 14.75
N GLY A 271 -9.99 5.07 15.44
CA GLY A 271 -8.62 4.62 15.22
C GLY A 271 -7.57 5.62 15.73
N THR A 272 -6.33 5.53 15.22
CA THR A 272 -5.22 6.40 15.62
C THR A 272 -5.53 7.88 15.35
N PRO A 273 -5.29 8.81 16.29
CA PRO A 273 -5.67 10.23 16.14
C PRO A 273 -5.02 10.94 14.95
N ARG A 274 -3.74 10.67 14.68
CA ARG A 274 -2.98 11.30 13.60
C ARG A 274 -1.98 10.33 12.96
N LYS A 275 -1.80 10.42 11.64
CA LYS A 275 -0.81 9.62 10.91
C LYS A 275 -0.37 10.38 9.66
N LEU A 276 0.75 11.09 9.79
CA LEU A 276 1.40 11.85 8.73
C LEU A 276 2.85 11.41 8.61
N THR A 277 3.32 11.08 7.41
CA THR A 277 4.71 10.69 7.19
C THR A 277 5.62 11.89 6.97
N ASP A 278 6.85 11.84 7.48
CA ASP A 278 7.92 12.74 7.06
C ASP A 278 8.44 12.25 5.69
N VAL A 279 8.28 13.07 4.69
CA VAL A 279 8.68 12.79 3.31
C VAL A 279 9.95 13.53 2.89
N THR A 280 10.64 14.16 3.84
CA THR A 280 11.85 14.97 3.59
C THR A 280 12.91 14.17 2.86
N LYS A 281 13.12 12.91 3.26
CA LYS A 281 14.09 12.02 2.61
C LYS A 281 13.75 11.78 1.13
N LEU A 282 12.50 11.47 0.82
CA LEU A 282 12.02 11.24 -0.54
C LEU A 282 12.15 12.51 -1.40
N HIS A 283 11.79 13.68 -0.85
CA HIS A 283 11.96 14.97 -1.52
C HIS A 283 13.43 15.29 -1.80
N ASN A 284 14.34 15.01 -0.85
CA ASN A 284 15.77 15.22 -1.03
C ASN A 284 16.38 14.28 -2.09
N LEU A 285 15.77 13.11 -2.32
CA LEU A 285 16.12 12.23 -3.44
C LEU A 285 15.63 12.78 -4.79
N GLY A 286 14.72 13.74 -4.80
CA GLY A 286 14.24 14.41 -6.00
C GLY A 286 12.84 14.00 -6.47
N TRP A 287 12.06 13.27 -5.66
CA TRP A 287 10.69 12.88 -6.00
C TRP A 287 9.65 13.60 -5.16
N THR A 288 8.55 14.01 -5.81
CA THR A 288 7.34 14.56 -5.17
C THR A 288 6.09 14.00 -5.86
N HIS A 289 4.98 13.90 -5.11
CA HIS A 289 3.68 13.52 -5.68
C HIS A 289 3.19 14.58 -6.69
N LYS A 290 2.30 14.16 -7.59
CA LYS A 290 1.76 15.00 -8.68
C LYS A 290 0.26 15.20 -8.57
N VAL A 291 -0.46 14.21 -8.02
CA VAL A 291 -1.92 14.20 -7.97
C VAL A 291 -2.37 14.68 -6.60
N GLU A 292 -3.11 15.77 -6.57
CA GLU A 292 -3.73 16.31 -5.35
C GLU A 292 -4.98 15.51 -4.97
N LEU A 293 -5.40 15.59 -3.69
CA LEU A 293 -6.45 14.71 -3.13
C LEU A 293 -7.75 14.73 -3.94
N GLU A 294 -8.29 15.92 -4.25
CA GLU A 294 -9.59 16.02 -4.94
C GLU A 294 -9.51 15.45 -6.37
N GLU A 295 -8.43 15.72 -7.08
CA GLU A 295 -8.17 15.13 -8.40
C GLU A 295 -8.07 13.61 -8.31
N GLY A 296 -7.31 13.09 -7.36
CA GLY A 296 -7.16 11.64 -7.15
C GLY A 296 -8.48 10.96 -6.81
N VAL A 297 -9.30 11.58 -5.96
CA VAL A 297 -10.66 11.09 -5.65
C VAL A 297 -11.52 11.04 -6.92
N GLN A 298 -11.44 12.08 -7.77
CA GLN A 298 -12.18 12.10 -9.03
C GLN A 298 -11.73 10.97 -9.98
N LEU A 299 -10.43 10.74 -10.10
CA LEU A 299 -9.86 9.66 -10.90
C LEU A 299 -10.30 8.28 -10.38
N ALA A 300 -10.21 8.06 -9.07
CA ALA A 300 -10.65 6.82 -8.42
C ALA A 300 -12.15 6.59 -8.60
N TYR A 301 -12.98 7.62 -8.46
CA TYR A 301 -14.42 7.51 -8.65
C TYR A 301 -14.80 7.26 -10.11
N ASN A 302 -14.11 7.88 -11.07
CA ASN A 302 -14.35 7.61 -12.49
C ASN A 302 -14.07 6.15 -12.81
N TRP A 303 -12.92 5.62 -12.36
CA TRP A 303 -12.60 4.21 -12.53
C TRP A 303 -13.65 3.29 -11.87
N PHE A 304 -14.08 3.60 -10.66
CA PHE A 304 -15.09 2.83 -9.95
C PHE A 304 -16.41 2.76 -10.74
N LYS A 305 -16.91 3.89 -11.24
CA LYS A 305 -18.15 3.95 -12.06
C LYS A 305 -18.09 3.04 -13.31
N GLU A 306 -16.94 3.04 -13.97
CA GLU A 306 -16.73 2.26 -15.21
C GLU A 306 -16.51 0.78 -14.94
N ASN A 307 -16.13 0.40 -13.72
CA ASN A 307 -15.71 -0.96 -13.35
C ASN A 307 -16.50 -1.55 -12.17
N VAL A 308 -17.67 -1.03 -11.82
CA VAL A 308 -18.47 -1.51 -10.68
C VAL A 308 -18.67 -3.04 -10.72
N GLU A 309 -18.98 -3.60 -11.90
CA GLU A 309 -19.20 -5.06 -12.06
C GLU A 309 -17.92 -5.90 -11.88
N LYS A 310 -16.74 -5.29 -12.01
CA LYS A 310 -15.43 -5.95 -11.89
C LYS A 310 -14.70 -5.58 -10.61
N ALA A 311 -15.17 -4.55 -9.92
CA ALA A 311 -14.61 -4.13 -8.65
C ALA A 311 -14.81 -5.22 -7.60
N ARG A 312 -13.87 -5.31 -6.67
CA ARG A 312 -14.02 -6.18 -5.48
C ARG A 312 -15.03 -5.50 -4.55
N LEU A 313 -16.28 -5.99 -4.56
CA LEU A 313 -17.41 -5.46 -3.81
C LEU A 313 -17.72 -6.31 -2.60
#